data_9bed2a67f46722049ffca7db3f7c51ef
#
_entry.id   9bed2a67f46722049ffca7db3f7c51ef
#
_cell.length_a   1.000
_cell.length_b   1.000
_cell.length_c   1.000
_cell.angle_alpha   90.00
_cell.angle_beta   90.00
_cell.angle_gamma   90.00
#
_symmetry.space_group_name_H-M   'P 1'
#
loop_
_entity.id
_entity.type
_entity.pdbx_description
1 polymer ?
#
loop_
_entity_poly.entity_id
_entity_poly.type
_entity_poly.pdbx_seq_one_letter_code
_entity_poly.pdbx_strand_id
1 'polypeptide(L)'
;MPATAAALHHNQDVALPYSTVALPWTTSRPLALPKQLGDGIDIALLKQGLQRLIFCEGVKAVILFGSRAQGAARVDSDLDLAVICQEPELTSQQRTQRWRTYRNALGTLGCGVDLVLQGQADAARLAGSRWHVMKDVARQGVVLNASL
;
A
#
# COMPACT_ATOMS: atom_id res chain seq x y z
N MET A 1 -2.47 35.50 -12.90
CA MET A 1 -2.93 34.99 -13.19
C MET A 1 -2.85 34.62 -13.25
N PRO A 2 -2.51 34.72 -12.96
CA PRO A 2 -2.69 34.24 -12.94
C PRO A 2 -2.33 33.62 -12.90
N ALA A 3 -1.90 33.92 -12.64
CA ALA A 3 -2.04 33.30 -12.74
C ALA A 3 -1.64 32.65 -12.84
N THR A 4 -1.35 32.74 -12.57
CA THR A 4 -1.47 32.12 -12.87
C THR A 4 -0.96 31.49 -13.03
N ALA A 5 -0.57 31.95 -12.87
CA ALA A 5 -0.60 31.44 -13.08
C ALA A 5 -0.03 30.82 -13.07
N ALA A 6 0.32 31.14 -12.88
CA ALA A 6 0.30 30.70 -12.96
C ALA A 6 0.75 30.11 -12.90
N ALA A 7 1.02 30.43 -12.66
CA ALA A 7 0.80 30.01 -12.71
C ALA A 7 1.22 29.35 -12.78
N LEU A 8 1.51 29.47 -12.62
CA LEU A 8 1.39 28.86 -12.83
C LEU A 8 1.99 28.41 -13.04
N HIS A 9 2.37 28.62 -12.93
CA HIS A 9 2.37 28.05 -13.25
C HIS A 9 2.92 27.58 -13.18
N HIS A 10 3.25 27.90 -12.85
CA HIS A 10 3.27 27.35 -12.87
C HIS A 10 3.59 26.76 -12.72
N ASN A 11 3.71 27.10 -12.50
CA ASN A 11 3.62 26.47 -12.39
C ASN A 11 3.97 25.74 -12.54
N GLN A 12 4.14 25.86 -12.51
CA GLN A 12 4.11 25.11 -12.59
C GLN A 12 4.66 24.16 -12.74
N ASP A 13 4.80 24.59 -12.67
CA ASP A 13 4.87 23.71 -12.76
C ASP A 13 5.56 22.91 -12.75
N VAL A 14 5.62 23.96 -12.64
CA VAL A 14 6.39 22.96 -12.33
C VAL A 14 5.93 21.59 -12.04
N ALA A 15 5.52 20.98 -12.85
CA ALA A 15 4.98 19.68 -12.62
C ALA A 15 5.92 18.85 -11.75
N LEU A 16 5.49 18.47 -10.59
CA LEU A 16 6.27 17.62 -9.72
C LEU A 16 6.31 16.22 -10.33
N PRO A 17 7.48 15.55 -10.31
CA PRO A 17 7.58 14.23 -10.94
C PRO A 17 6.57 13.22 -10.41
N TYR A 18 6.28 13.24 -9.10
CA TYR A 18 5.31 12.30 -8.54
C TYR A 18 3.87 12.61 -8.93
N SER A 19 3.59 13.80 -9.42
CA SER A 19 2.22 14.14 -9.85
C SER A 19 1.79 13.40 -11.09
N THR A 20 2.74 12.78 -11.82
CA THR A 20 2.43 11.99 -13.01
C THR A 20 2.21 10.52 -12.71
N VAL A 21 2.45 10.09 -11.46
CA VAL A 21 2.29 8.70 -11.07
C VAL A 21 0.86 8.46 -10.62
N ALA A 22 0.20 7.47 -11.24
CA ALA A 22 -1.12 7.05 -10.80
C ALA A 22 -1.01 6.38 -9.42
N LEU A 23 -1.91 6.74 -8.51
CA LEU A 23 -1.96 6.19 -7.17
C LEU A 23 -3.21 5.32 -7.05
N PRO A 24 -3.08 4.00 -7.18
CA PRO A 24 -4.25 3.12 -7.24
C PRO A 24 -5.06 3.10 -5.95
N TRP A 25 -4.46 3.46 -4.82
CA TRP A 25 -5.14 3.45 -3.52
C TRP A 25 -5.99 4.69 -3.24
N THR A 26 -6.08 5.62 -4.17
CA THR A 26 -6.92 6.81 -3.99
C THR A 26 -8.37 6.59 -4.43
N THR A 27 -8.67 5.44 -5.02
CA THR A 27 -10.03 5.06 -5.39
C THR A 27 -10.56 4.04 -4.38
N SER A 28 -11.74 4.29 -3.84
CA SER A 28 -12.36 3.39 -2.87
C SER A 28 -12.60 2.01 -3.47
N ARG A 29 -12.25 0.95 -2.70
CA ARG A 29 -12.47 -0.43 -3.11
C ARG A 29 -12.84 -1.28 -1.90
N PRO A 30 -13.87 -2.13 -1.99
CA PRO A 30 -14.14 -3.10 -0.95
C PRO A 30 -13.05 -4.17 -0.92
N LEU A 31 -12.94 -4.87 0.22
CA LEU A 31 -11.95 -5.94 0.36
C LEU A 31 -12.22 -7.05 -0.64
N ALA A 32 -11.22 -7.37 -1.44
CA ALA A 32 -11.28 -8.47 -2.40
C ALA A 32 -9.87 -9.02 -2.61
N LEU A 33 -9.79 -10.33 -2.78
CA LEU A 33 -8.53 -11.01 -3.04
C LEU A 33 -8.43 -11.36 -4.53
N PRO A 34 -7.21 -11.29 -5.11
CA PRO A 34 -6.99 -11.82 -6.45
C PRO A 34 -7.14 -13.35 -6.44
N LYS A 35 -7.43 -13.92 -7.60
CA LYS A 35 -7.70 -15.36 -7.71
C LYS A 35 -6.46 -16.21 -7.51
N GLN A 36 -5.30 -15.71 -7.89
CA GLN A 36 -4.07 -16.49 -7.90
C GLN A 36 -3.01 -15.82 -7.03
N LEU A 37 -2.87 -16.33 -5.82
CA LEU A 37 -1.84 -15.87 -4.89
C LEU A 37 -0.65 -16.82 -4.81
N GLY A 38 -0.74 -17.96 -5.49
CA GLY A 38 0.27 -19.01 -5.40
C GLY A 38 0.04 -19.92 -4.20
N ASP A 39 0.79 -21.00 -4.17
CA ASP A 39 0.72 -21.97 -3.08
C ASP A 39 1.49 -21.46 -1.85
N GLY A 40 1.28 -22.11 -0.72
CA GLY A 40 2.03 -21.82 0.51
C GLY A 40 1.39 -20.79 1.42
N ILE A 41 0.20 -20.32 1.07
CA ILE A 41 -0.57 -19.38 1.89
C ILE A 41 -1.97 -19.94 2.11
N ASP A 42 -2.46 -19.82 3.32
CA ASP A 42 -3.84 -20.22 3.66
C ASP A 42 -4.79 -19.07 3.33
N ILE A 43 -5.56 -19.24 2.28
CA ILE A 43 -6.44 -18.17 1.76
C ILE A 43 -7.55 -17.84 2.77
N ALA A 44 -8.11 -18.82 3.46
CA ALA A 44 -9.15 -18.57 4.45
C ALA A 44 -8.60 -17.75 5.62
N LEU A 45 -7.42 -18.09 6.10
CA LEU A 45 -6.77 -17.35 7.18
C LEU A 45 -6.37 -15.94 6.71
N LEU A 46 -5.91 -15.80 5.47
CA LEU A 46 -5.58 -14.49 4.91
C LEU A 46 -6.82 -13.60 4.87
N LYS A 47 -7.93 -14.13 4.39
CA LYS A 47 -9.18 -13.36 4.32
C LYS A 47 -9.60 -12.87 5.70
N GLN A 48 -9.56 -13.74 6.71
CA GLN A 48 -9.87 -13.37 8.08
C GLN A 48 -8.91 -12.33 8.63
N GLY A 49 -7.60 -12.50 8.38
CA GLY A 49 -6.58 -11.56 8.82
C GLY A 49 -6.76 -10.19 8.19
N LEU A 50 -7.06 -10.13 6.91
CA LEU A 50 -7.30 -8.87 6.22
C LEU A 50 -8.57 -8.18 6.73
N GLN A 51 -9.61 -8.95 7.06
CA GLN A 51 -10.83 -8.39 7.66
C GLN A 51 -10.53 -7.71 9.00
N ARG A 52 -9.63 -8.29 9.80
CA ARG A 52 -9.20 -7.66 11.04
C ARG A 52 -8.32 -6.43 10.78
N LEU A 53 -7.41 -6.53 9.82
CA LEU A 53 -6.47 -5.47 9.50
C LEU A 53 -7.18 -4.19 9.07
N ILE A 54 -8.16 -4.29 8.17
CA ILE A 54 -8.81 -3.10 7.62
C ILE A 54 -9.61 -2.32 8.67
N PHE A 55 -9.91 -2.92 9.81
CA PHE A 55 -10.56 -2.23 10.93
C PHE A 55 -9.59 -1.69 11.96
N CYS A 56 -8.29 -1.91 11.79
CA CYS A 56 -7.30 -1.34 12.69
C CYS A 56 -7.19 0.17 12.49
N GLU A 57 -6.78 0.87 13.55
CA GLU A 57 -6.62 2.31 13.55
C GLU A 57 -5.69 2.75 12.41
N GLY A 58 -6.12 3.78 11.68
CA GLY A 58 -5.29 4.46 10.69
C GLY A 58 -5.16 3.77 9.34
N VAL A 59 -5.75 2.60 9.14
CA VAL A 59 -5.66 1.92 7.83
C VAL A 59 -6.56 2.63 6.82
N LYS A 60 -5.95 3.16 5.77
CA LYS A 60 -6.66 3.73 4.63
C LYS A 60 -6.74 2.76 3.47
N ALA A 61 -5.65 2.06 3.17
CA ALA A 61 -5.61 1.12 2.07
C ALA A 61 -4.62 0.00 2.36
N VAL A 62 -4.89 -1.17 1.79
CA VAL A 62 -4.00 -2.33 1.84
C VAL A 62 -3.74 -2.79 0.42
N ILE A 63 -2.47 -2.89 0.04
CA ILE A 63 -2.05 -3.20 -1.32
C ILE A 63 -1.12 -4.42 -1.28
N LEU A 64 -1.45 -5.41 -2.08
CA LEU A 64 -0.57 -6.57 -2.31
C LEU A 64 0.44 -6.22 -3.39
N PHE A 65 1.72 -6.51 -3.15
CA PHE A 65 2.75 -6.34 -4.17
C PHE A 65 3.69 -7.54 -4.16
N GLY A 66 4.76 -7.49 -4.95
CA GLY A 66 5.73 -8.55 -5.01
C GLY A 66 5.25 -9.77 -5.78
N SER A 67 5.88 -10.92 -5.54
CA SER A 67 5.68 -12.11 -6.37
C SER A 67 4.25 -12.65 -6.32
N ARG A 68 3.59 -12.58 -5.16
CA ARG A 68 2.21 -13.08 -5.04
C ARG A 68 1.19 -12.19 -5.74
N ALA A 69 1.54 -10.93 -5.99
CA ALA A 69 0.70 -10.03 -6.78
C ALA A 69 0.85 -10.26 -8.28
N GLN A 70 1.97 -10.83 -8.70
CA GLN A 70 2.33 -10.92 -10.13
C GLN A 70 2.25 -12.33 -10.70
N GLY A 71 1.74 -13.28 -9.93
CA GLY A 71 1.64 -14.65 -10.40
C GLY A 71 2.97 -15.37 -10.48
N ALA A 72 4.01 -14.87 -9.81
CA ALA A 72 5.36 -15.41 -9.83
C ALA A 72 5.75 -16.03 -8.49
N ALA A 73 4.78 -16.26 -7.60
CA ALA A 73 5.05 -16.77 -6.27
C ALA A 73 5.44 -18.25 -6.30
N ARG A 74 6.37 -18.60 -5.40
CA ARG A 74 6.69 -19.98 -5.09
C ARG A 74 6.08 -20.32 -3.72
N VAL A 75 6.10 -21.59 -3.37
CA VAL A 75 5.48 -22.06 -2.12
C VAL A 75 6.08 -21.37 -0.89
N ASP A 76 7.35 -20.98 -0.95
CA ASP A 76 8.06 -20.31 0.14
C ASP A 76 8.11 -18.79 0.00
N SER A 77 7.41 -18.22 -0.98
CA SER A 77 7.38 -16.77 -1.15
C SER A 77 6.66 -16.09 0.01
N ASP A 78 7.21 -14.97 0.46
CA ASP A 78 6.55 -14.11 1.45
C ASP A 78 5.34 -13.42 0.84
N LEU A 79 4.41 -13.03 1.71
CA LEU A 79 3.32 -12.13 1.33
C LEU A 79 3.78 -10.69 1.56
N ASP A 80 3.82 -9.90 0.50
CA ASP A 80 4.25 -8.51 0.57
C ASP A 80 3.04 -7.59 0.58
N LEU A 81 2.84 -6.88 1.68
CA LEU A 81 1.72 -5.96 1.85
C LEU A 81 2.21 -4.56 2.17
N ALA A 82 1.62 -3.58 1.52
CA ALA A 82 1.77 -2.18 1.88
C ALA A 82 0.48 -1.69 2.51
N VAL A 83 0.59 -1.03 3.66
CA VAL A 83 -0.53 -0.37 4.32
C VAL A 83 -0.32 1.13 4.21
N ILE A 84 -1.27 1.80 3.58
CA ILE A 84 -1.28 3.26 3.52
C ILE A 84 -2.15 3.74 4.68
N CYS A 85 -1.57 4.59 5.52
CA CYS A 85 -2.24 5.11 6.70
C CYS A 85 -2.90 6.45 6.41
N GLN A 86 -3.91 6.79 7.22
CA GLN A 86 -4.69 8.02 7.04
C GLN A 86 -3.88 9.28 7.32
N GLU A 87 -2.90 9.21 8.21
CA GLU A 87 -2.03 10.35 8.48
C GLU A 87 -1.18 10.67 7.25
N PRO A 88 -0.84 11.95 7.01
CA PRO A 88 0.07 12.30 5.93
C PRO A 88 1.44 11.65 6.10
N GLU A 89 1.95 11.61 7.34
CA GLU A 89 3.25 11.06 7.70
C GLU A 89 3.11 10.26 8.98
N LEU A 90 3.95 9.26 9.13
CA LEU A 90 4.05 8.51 10.38
C LEU A 90 5.34 8.86 11.10
N THR A 91 5.25 9.12 12.40
CA THR A 91 6.44 9.18 13.24
C THR A 91 7.04 7.79 13.36
N SER A 92 8.32 7.70 13.77
CA SER A 92 8.96 6.41 13.98
C SER A 92 8.23 5.58 15.04
N GLN A 93 7.72 6.24 16.08
CA GLN A 93 6.98 5.57 17.13
C GLN A 93 5.65 5.02 16.62
N GLN A 94 4.91 5.82 15.85
CA GLN A 94 3.66 5.38 15.23
C GLN A 94 3.90 4.18 14.31
N ARG A 95 4.95 4.26 13.49
CA ARG A 95 5.28 3.18 12.54
C ARG A 95 5.55 1.87 13.27
N THR A 96 6.39 1.90 14.31
CA THR A 96 6.72 0.71 15.08
C THR A 96 5.49 0.13 15.76
N GLN A 97 4.68 0.98 16.39
CA GLN A 97 3.48 0.55 17.10
C GLN A 97 2.45 -0.05 16.14
N ARG A 98 2.21 0.61 15.03
CA ARG A 98 1.23 0.14 14.04
C ARG A 98 1.69 -1.12 13.33
N TRP A 99 2.99 -1.25 13.07
CA TRP A 99 3.53 -2.47 12.48
C TRP A 99 3.17 -3.68 13.34
N ARG A 100 3.35 -3.57 14.64
CA ARG A 100 3.00 -4.65 15.57
C ARG A 100 1.50 -4.93 15.56
N THR A 101 0.70 -3.89 15.64
CA THR A 101 -0.76 -4.02 15.66
C THR A 101 -1.25 -4.68 14.38
N TYR A 102 -0.79 -4.21 13.23
CA TYR A 102 -1.22 -4.74 11.94
C TYR A 102 -0.72 -6.16 11.71
N ARG A 103 0.52 -6.43 12.09
CA ARG A 103 1.05 -7.79 11.95
C ARG A 103 0.28 -8.78 12.82
N ASN A 104 -0.06 -8.38 14.04
CA ASN A 104 -0.86 -9.22 14.94
C ASN A 104 -2.27 -9.44 14.38
N ALA A 105 -2.88 -8.42 13.80
CA ALA A 105 -4.22 -8.53 13.22
C ALA A 105 -4.25 -9.54 12.07
N LEU A 106 -3.20 -9.59 11.26
CA LEU A 106 -3.10 -10.54 10.16
C LEU A 106 -3.08 -12.01 10.64
N GLY A 107 -2.42 -12.26 11.76
CA GLY A 107 -2.35 -13.61 12.30
C GLY A 107 -1.41 -14.52 11.50
N THR A 108 -1.57 -15.83 11.72
CA THR A 108 -0.79 -16.83 11.02
C THR A 108 -1.38 -17.11 9.65
N LEU A 109 -0.56 -17.05 8.60
CA LEU A 109 -1.03 -17.16 7.22
C LEU A 109 -0.42 -18.35 6.46
N GLY A 110 0.49 -19.09 7.08
CA GLY A 110 1.19 -20.19 6.43
C GLY A 110 2.46 -19.78 5.70
N CYS A 111 2.71 -18.51 5.55
CA CYS A 111 3.93 -17.97 4.92
C CYS A 111 4.42 -16.77 5.70
N GLY A 112 5.63 -16.31 5.40
CA GLY A 112 6.15 -15.07 5.95
C GLY A 112 5.41 -13.87 5.41
N VAL A 113 5.46 -12.76 6.14
CA VAL A 113 4.80 -11.50 5.76
C VAL A 113 5.83 -10.38 5.81
N ASP A 114 5.93 -9.65 4.72
CA ASP A 114 6.71 -8.41 4.63
C ASP A 114 5.73 -7.25 4.59
N LEU A 115 5.74 -6.42 5.61
CA LEU A 115 4.75 -5.38 5.83
C LEU A 115 5.40 -4.01 5.79
N VAL A 116 4.99 -3.20 4.83
CA VAL A 116 5.48 -1.83 4.62
C VAL A 116 4.37 -0.85 4.99
N LEU A 117 4.68 0.14 5.83
CA LEU A 117 3.72 1.15 6.26
C LEU A 117 4.18 2.53 5.82
N GLN A 118 3.26 3.31 5.26
CA GLN A 118 3.50 4.71 4.91
C GLN A 118 2.27 5.55 5.21
N GLY A 119 2.48 6.79 5.66
CA GLY A 119 1.42 7.79 5.65
C GLY A 119 1.05 8.14 4.21
N GLN A 120 -0.14 8.70 3.97
CA GLN A 120 -0.60 8.87 2.60
C GLN A 120 0.19 9.92 1.81
N ALA A 121 0.69 10.96 2.45
CA ALA A 121 1.54 11.95 1.75
C ALA A 121 2.91 11.36 1.43
N ASP A 122 3.50 10.61 2.37
CA ASP A 122 4.77 9.93 2.14
C ASP A 122 4.64 8.88 1.04
N ALA A 123 3.55 8.12 1.03
CA ALA A 123 3.31 7.11 -0.01
C ALA A 123 3.25 7.76 -1.39
N ALA A 124 2.54 8.88 -1.52
CA ALA A 124 2.43 9.60 -2.78
C ALA A 124 3.80 10.10 -3.25
N ARG A 125 4.59 10.67 -2.34
CA ARG A 125 5.93 11.15 -2.66
C ARG A 125 6.87 10.01 -3.06
N LEU A 126 6.86 8.92 -2.30
CA LEU A 126 7.76 7.79 -2.53
C LEU A 126 7.38 6.98 -3.77
N ALA A 127 6.12 7.03 -4.19
CA ALA A 127 5.68 6.36 -5.42
C ALA A 127 6.42 6.90 -6.65
N GLY A 128 6.88 8.13 -6.60
CA GLY A 128 7.68 8.73 -7.67
C GLY A 128 9.17 8.47 -7.55
N SER A 129 9.63 7.84 -6.48
CA SER A 129 11.05 7.62 -6.23
C SER A 129 11.50 6.29 -6.85
N ARG A 130 12.52 6.33 -7.72
CA ARG A 130 13.03 5.12 -8.35
C ARG A 130 13.73 4.18 -7.37
N TRP A 131 14.05 4.67 -6.18
CA TRP A 131 14.85 3.92 -5.21
C TRP A 131 14.01 3.38 -4.05
N HIS A 132 12.69 3.46 -4.14
CA HIS A 132 11.82 3.03 -3.04
C HIS A 132 10.79 2.03 -3.52
N VAL A 133 10.50 1.04 -2.66
CA VAL A 133 9.52 -0.02 -2.95
C VAL A 133 8.14 0.53 -3.29
N MET A 134 7.78 1.72 -2.80
CA MET A 134 6.49 2.34 -3.10
C MET A 134 6.28 2.62 -4.59
N LYS A 135 7.35 2.73 -5.37
CA LYS A 135 7.23 2.81 -6.82
C LYS A 135 6.60 1.53 -7.39
N ASP A 136 7.08 0.37 -6.91
CA ASP A 136 6.54 -0.91 -7.36
C ASP A 136 5.11 -1.10 -6.86
N VAL A 137 4.83 -0.69 -5.62
CA VAL A 137 3.47 -0.73 -5.07
C VAL A 137 2.51 0.09 -5.93
N ALA A 138 2.91 1.29 -6.34
CA ALA A 138 2.06 2.15 -7.16
C ALA A 138 1.84 1.60 -8.57
N ARG A 139 2.86 0.97 -9.15
CA ARG A 139 2.81 0.52 -10.55
C ARG A 139 2.23 -0.88 -10.71
N GLN A 140 2.57 -1.78 -9.80
CA GLN A 140 2.31 -3.22 -9.96
C GLN A 140 1.49 -3.79 -8.82
N GLY A 141 1.18 -2.99 -7.81
CA GLY A 141 0.41 -3.45 -6.68
C GLY A 141 -1.04 -3.72 -7.03
N VAL A 142 -1.64 -4.65 -6.30
CA VAL A 142 -3.05 -4.98 -6.39
C VAL A 142 -3.72 -4.45 -5.13
N VAL A 143 -4.62 -3.49 -5.29
CA VAL A 143 -5.34 -2.92 -4.15
C VAL A 143 -6.33 -3.96 -3.63
N LEU A 144 -6.13 -4.40 -2.40
CA LEU A 144 -7.05 -5.35 -1.75
C LEU A 144 -8.22 -4.63 -1.09
N ASN A 145 -7.99 -3.42 -0.59
CA ASN A 145 -9.01 -2.60 0.04
C ASN A 145 -8.53 -1.15 0.08
N ALA A 146 -9.42 -0.22 -0.14
CA ALA A 146 -9.15 1.20 0.03
C ALA A 146 -10.42 1.93 0.46
N SER A 147 -10.29 2.82 1.43
CA SER A 147 -11.37 3.70 1.88
C SER A 147 -11.03 5.16 1.57
N LEU A 148 -12.04 5.97 1.48
CA LEU A 148 -11.85 7.41 1.26
C LEU A 148 -11.61 8.15 2.57
#